data_1610629fec0fef4b2b9a8f83b5d788f3
#
_entry.id   1610629fec0fef4b2b9a8f83b5d788f3
#
_cell.length_a   1.000
_cell.length_b   1.000
_cell.length_c   1.000
_cell.angle_alpha   90.00
_cell.angle_beta   90.00
_cell.angle_gamma   90.00
#
_symmetry.space_group_name_H-M   'P 1'
#
loop_
_entity.id
_entity.type
_entity.pdbx_description
1 polymer ?
#
loop_
_entity_poly.entity_id
_entity_poly.type
_entity_poly.pdbx_seq_one_letter_code
_entity_poly.pdbx_strand_id
1 'polypeptide(L)'
;MEPLTHWDDLALEHHELGPMNARWRTADGVRLGMSRIDVLPGAQSTPAHEHTAEEELFYVVRGDGLWWQHGKTTAIGEGDLMFAKPRGGAHTIIGGDDGIDVLAFGPRHDIEVTHLPRPGVVRVGGVATFIANPRHQWHFEAEAGPVERAEPGPRPANVVHIDDVPGAEEDRPGWEQIERRIGRHLGAITTGMTLMEVAPGAKSCPFHCHSAEEELFVVLDGEGTLRLGDERHAVRPGHILSRPAGTRIAHQFIAGDDGLAVLAYSDIDPNDLAFYPDSNKVKLRGLDVMIRVEPLDYWDGED
;
A
#
# COMPACT_ATOMS: atom_id res chain seq x y z
N MET A 1 4.73 15.54 2.18
CA MET A 1 3.47 15.35 2.96
C MET A 1 3.79 15.50 4.44
N GLU A 2 2.86 16.01 5.25
CA GLU A 2 2.98 15.89 6.71
C GLU A 2 3.03 14.40 7.08
N PRO A 3 3.80 14.01 8.10
CA PRO A 3 3.98 12.59 8.42
C PRO A 3 2.66 11.87 8.76
N LEU A 4 1.69 12.59 9.33
CA LEU A 4 0.34 12.09 9.63
C LEU A 4 -0.69 12.98 8.93
N THR A 5 -1.58 12.39 8.14
CA THR A 5 -2.68 13.08 7.46
C THR A 5 -3.94 12.21 7.49
N HIS A 6 -5.07 12.74 7.06
CA HIS A 6 -6.29 11.96 6.89
C HIS A 6 -6.71 11.96 5.41
N TRP A 7 -7.23 10.86 4.91
CA TRP A 7 -7.57 10.76 3.48
C TRP A 7 -8.62 11.80 3.03
N ASP A 8 -9.51 12.28 3.94
CA ASP A 8 -10.48 13.33 3.60
C ASP A 8 -9.84 14.71 3.44
N ASP A 9 -8.63 14.92 3.99
CA ASP A 9 -7.87 16.16 3.87
C ASP A 9 -7.03 16.21 2.58
N LEU A 10 -6.89 15.07 1.89
CA LEU A 10 -6.17 15.00 0.63
C LEU A 10 -6.99 15.62 -0.50
N ALA A 11 -6.31 16.23 -1.46
CA ALA A 11 -6.95 16.77 -2.65
C ALA A 11 -7.72 15.69 -3.41
N LEU A 12 -8.98 15.99 -3.73
CA LEU A 12 -9.80 15.12 -4.57
C LEU A 12 -9.56 15.47 -6.03
N GLU A 13 -9.08 14.49 -6.78
CA GLU A 13 -8.96 14.57 -8.23
C GLU A 13 -10.07 13.72 -8.87
N HIS A 14 -10.71 14.24 -9.90
CA HIS A 14 -11.72 13.51 -10.66
C HIS A 14 -11.23 13.29 -12.09
N HIS A 15 -11.07 12.02 -12.43
CA HIS A 15 -10.61 11.60 -13.76
C HIS A 15 -11.79 10.98 -14.52
N GLU A 16 -12.27 11.68 -15.53
CA GLU A 16 -13.34 11.21 -16.42
C GLU A 16 -12.88 11.32 -17.86
N LEU A 17 -12.70 10.14 -18.51
CA LEU A 17 -12.30 10.09 -19.90
C LEU A 17 -12.68 8.73 -20.52
N GLY A 18 -13.60 8.72 -21.46
CA GLY A 18 -14.08 7.49 -22.10
C GLY A 18 -14.66 6.52 -21.09
N PRO A 19 -14.15 5.28 -21.00
CA PRO A 19 -14.63 4.31 -20.02
C PRO A 19 -14.14 4.54 -18.60
N MET A 20 -13.11 5.39 -18.39
CA MET A 20 -12.56 5.70 -17.08
C MET A 20 -13.37 6.78 -16.41
N ASN A 21 -13.85 6.52 -15.18
CA ASN A 21 -14.50 7.51 -14.35
C ASN A 21 -14.28 7.15 -12.87
N ALA A 22 -13.32 7.83 -12.24
CA ALA A 22 -12.92 7.57 -10.87
C ALA A 22 -12.47 8.85 -10.16
N ARG A 23 -12.62 8.86 -8.83
CA ARG A 23 -12.16 9.92 -7.95
C ARG A 23 -10.97 9.42 -7.14
N TRP A 24 -9.93 10.23 -7.07
CA TRP A 24 -8.67 9.86 -6.47
C TRP A 24 -8.30 10.79 -5.33
N ARG A 25 -7.70 10.22 -4.29
CA ARG A 25 -6.99 10.94 -3.25
C ARG A 25 -5.64 10.24 -3.06
N THR A 26 -4.56 10.95 -3.34
CA THR A 26 -3.22 10.36 -3.34
C THR A 26 -2.39 10.88 -2.17
N ALA A 27 -1.75 9.96 -1.48
CA ALA A 27 -0.77 10.20 -0.43
C ALA A 27 0.57 9.62 -0.88
N ASP A 28 1.55 10.49 -1.13
CA ASP A 28 2.90 10.08 -1.53
C ASP A 28 3.88 10.25 -0.38
N GLY A 29 4.62 9.19 -0.09
CA GLY A 29 5.86 9.22 0.67
C GLY A 29 7.03 9.69 -0.20
N VAL A 30 8.22 9.19 0.06
CA VAL A 30 9.44 9.45 -0.74
C VAL A 30 9.58 8.43 -1.87
N ARG A 31 9.43 7.15 -1.54
CA ARG A 31 9.58 6.02 -2.47
C ARG A 31 8.32 5.18 -2.62
N LEU A 32 7.36 5.38 -1.75
CA LEU A 32 6.09 4.68 -1.74
C LEU A 32 4.93 5.65 -1.92
N GLY A 33 3.82 5.17 -2.44
CA GLY A 33 2.60 5.92 -2.52
C GLY A 33 1.36 5.07 -2.36
N MET A 34 0.28 5.73 -1.95
CA MET A 34 -1.04 5.16 -1.84
C MET A 34 -2.06 6.08 -2.49
N SER A 35 -2.98 5.49 -3.24
CA SER A 35 -4.15 6.21 -3.75
C SER A 35 -5.41 5.53 -3.24
N ARG A 36 -6.34 6.31 -2.68
CA ARG A 36 -7.72 5.87 -2.50
C ARG A 36 -8.50 6.20 -3.75
N ILE A 37 -9.09 5.21 -4.38
CA ILE A 37 -9.75 5.28 -5.69
C ILE A 37 -11.20 4.89 -5.53
N ASP A 38 -12.11 5.86 -5.67
CA ASP A 38 -13.55 5.64 -5.75
C ASP A 38 -13.93 5.51 -7.22
N VAL A 39 -14.11 4.27 -7.68
CA VAL A 39 -14.47 3.94 -9.07
C VAL A 39 -15.98 3.98 -9.19
N LEU A 40 -16.49 4.83 -10.09
CA LEU A 40 -17.93 5.02 -10.24
C LEU A 40 -18.62 3.81 -10.87
N PRO A 41 -19.95 3.68 -10.72
CA PRO A 41 -20.71 2.56 -11.22
C PRO A 41 -20.43 2.25 -12.69
N GLY A 42 -20.07 1.01 -12.97
CA GLY A 42 -19.78 0.52 -14.32
C GLY A 42 -18.56 1.14 -15.01
N ALA A 43 -17.80 2.00 -14.37
CA ALA A 43 -16.61 2.63 -14.94
C ALA A 43 -15.34 1.82 -14.70
N GLN A 44 -14.27 2.16 -15.45
CA GLN A 44 -12.92 1.69 -15.18
C GLN A 44 -12.17 2.66 -14.28
N SER A 45 -11.29 2.13 -13.40
CA SER A 45 -10.42 2.94 -12.55
C SER A 45 -9.35 3.69 -13.35
N THR A 46 -8.71 2.97 -14.26
CA THR A 46 -7.54 3.38 -15.04
C THR A 46 -7.61 2.78 -16.44
N PRO A 47 -6.78 3.26 -17.38
CA PRO A 47 -6.43 2.45 -18.54
C PRO A 47 -5.98 1.05 -18.13
N ALA A 48 -6.30 0.02 -18.89
CA ALA A 48 -5.73 -1.30 -18.65
C ALA A 48 -4.22 -1.25 -18.95
N HIS A 49 -3.40 -1.46 -17.90
CA HIS A 49 -1.95 -1.26 -17.96
C HIS A 49 -1.19 -2.30 -17.15
N GLU A 50 0.09 -2.44 -17.46
CA GLU A 50 1.02 -3.25 -16.69
C GLU A 50 2.32 -2.47 -16.43
N HIS A 51 2.91 -2.70 -15.28
CA HIS A 51 4.19 -2.13 -14.87
C HIS A 51 5.35 -3.05 -15.22
N THR A 52 6.51 -2.49 -15.53
CA THR A 52 7.72 -3.29 -15.81
C THR A 52 8.54 -3.59 -14.58
N ALA A 53 8.47 -2.75 -13.55
CA ALA A 53 9.25 -2.87 -12.33
C ALA A 53 8.40 -2.76 -11.04
N GLU A 54 7.28 -2.06 -11.06
CA GLU A 54 6.46 -1.81 -9.88
C GLU A 54 5.56 -2.99 -9.54
N GLU A 55 5.55 -3.36 -8.26
CA GLU A 55 4.55 -4.23 -7.64
C GLU A 55 3.42 -3.36 -7.11
N GLU A 56 2.18 -3.65 -7.48
CA GLU A 56 1.01 -2.96 -6.92
C GLU A 56 0.16 -3.91 -6.10
N LEU A 57 -0.23 -3.45 -4.92
CA LEU A 57 -1.14 -4.14 -4.02
C LEU A 57 -2.40 -3.30 -3.82
N PHE A 58 -3.55 -3.95 -3.91
CA PHE A 58 -4.85 -3.32 -3.79
C PHE A 58 -5.63 -3.94 -2.64
N TYR A 59 -6.40 -3.13 -1.94
CA TYR A 59 -7.33 -3.55 -0.89
C TYR A 59 -8.70 -2.91 -1.14
N VAL A 60 -9.76 -3.70 -1.20
CA VAL A 60 -11.13 -3.20 -1.35
C VAL A 60 -11.66 -2.77 0.00
N VAL A 61 -11.92 -1.46 0.15
CA VAL A 61 -12.46 -0.87 1.38
C VAL A 61 -13.96 -1.08 1.49
N ARG A 62 -14.69 -0.96 0.35
CA ARG A 62 -16.14 -1.14 0.30
C ARG A 62 -16.63 -1.27 -1.15
N GLY A 63 -17.84 -1.76 -1.31
CA GLY A 63 -18.49 -1.94 -2.60
C GLY A 63 -18.04 -3.22 -3.29
N ASP A 64 -18.43 -3.37 -4.54
CA ASP A 64 -18.12 -4.53 -5.36
C ASP A 64 -17.78 -4.14 -6.79
N GLY A 65 -17.17 -5.07 -7.52
CA GLY A 65 -16.78 -4.83 -8.89
C GLY A 65 -16.05 -6.01 -9.53
N LEU A 66 -15.26 -5.70 -10.55
CA LEU A 66 -14.48 -6.69 -11.27
C LEU A 66 -13.00 -6.28 -11.27
N TRP A 67 -12.14 -7.20 -10.92
CA TRP A 67 -10.73 -7.18 -11.28
C TRP A 67 -10.60 -7.71 -12.71
N TRP A 68 -10.24 -6.84 -13.63
CA TRP A 68 -9.92 -7.24 -15.00
C TRP A 68 -8.41 -7.37 -15.14
N GLN A 69 -7.95 -8.54 -15.55
CA GLN A 69 -6.53 -8.78 -15.80
C GLN A 69 -6.33 -9.64 -17.03
N HIS A 70 -5.60 -9.12 -18.00
CA HIS A 70 -5.20 -9.85 -19.22
C HIS A 70 -6.37 -10.53 -19.94
N GLY A 71 -7.48 -9.81 -20.12
CA GLY A 71 -8.68 -10.32 -20.80
C GLY A 71 -9.61 -11.19 -19.96
N LYS A 72 -9.30 -11.40 -18.67
CA LYS A 72 -10.13 -12.16 -17.73
C LYS A 72 -10.70 -11.24 -16.65
N THR A 73 -11.86 -11.58 -16.16
CA THR A 73 -12.52 -10.88 -15.06
C THR A 73 -12.68 -11.80 -13.86
N THR A 74 -12.57 -11.21 -12.68
CA THR A 74 -12.80 -11.87 -11.39
C THR A 74 -13.66 -10.94 -10.54
N ALA A 75 -14.74 -11.45 -9.95
CA ALA A 75 -15.55 -10.67 -9.02
C ALA A 75 -14.73 -10.36 -7.76
N ILE A 76 -14.79 -9.11 -7.34
CA ILE A 76 -14.15 -8.59 -6.12
C ILE A 76 -15.15 -7.79 -5.29
N GLY A 77 -14.95 -7.75 -3.98
CA GLY A 77 -15.76 -7.02 -3.02
C GLY A 77 -14.98 -6.62 -1.79
N GLU A 78 -15.65 -6.03 -0.82
CA GLU A 78 -15.04 -5.59 0.44
C GLU A 78 -14.16 -6.67 1.07
N GLY A 79 -12.97 -6.28 1.52
CA GLY A 79 -11.97 -7.19 2.10
C GLY A 79 -11.11 -7.95 1.08
N ASP A 80 -11.41 -7.82 -0.23
CA ASP A 80 -10.57 -8.47 -1.25
C ASP A 80 -9.26 -7.72 -1.48
N LEU A 81 -8.25 -8.52 -1.77
CA LEU A 81 -6.88 -8.11 -2.03
C LEU A 81 -6.48 -8.56 -3.43
N MET A 82 -5.85 -7.68 -4.18
CA MET A 82 -5.31 -7.99 -5.50
C MET A 82 -3.84 -7.63 -5.56
N PHE A 83 -3.07 -8.43 -6.27
CA PHE A 83 -1.65 -8.21 -6.50
C PHE A 83 -1.33 -8.20 -8.00
N ALA A 84 -0.83 -7.07 -8.47
CA ALA A 84 -0.29 -6.91 -9.80
C ALA A 84 1.23 -6.93 -9.73
N LYS A 85 1.81 -8.06 -10.10
CA LYS A 85 3.28 -8.17 -10.19
C LYS A 85 3.80 -7.53 -11.47
N PRO A 86 5.06 -7.08 -11.49
CA PRO A 86 5.71 -6.60 -12.71
C PRO A 86 5.57 -7.60 -13.86
N ARG A 87 5.16 -7.11 -15.03
CA ARG A 87 4.93 -7.92 -16.25
C ARG A 87 3.95 -9.08 -16.04
N GLY A 88 3.02 -8.90 -15.10
CA GLY A 88 2.00 -9.89 -14.74
C GLY A 88 0.76 -9.86 -15.60
N GLY A 89 0.74 -9.00 -16.62
CA GLY A 89 -0.39 -8.74 -17.49
C GLY A 89 -1.16 -7.48 -17.10
N ALA A 90 -1.64 -6.78 -18.11
CA ALA A 90 -2.39 -5.54 -17.91
C ALA A 90 -3.64 -5.74 -17.07
N HIS A 91 -3.90 -4.81 -16.19
CA HIS A 91 -5.02 -4.85 -15.25
C HIS A 91 -5.74 -3.51 -15.15
N THR A 92 -6.96 -3.55 -14.66
CA THR A 92 -7.79 -2.41 -14.25
C THR A 92 -8.92 -2.91 -13.35
N ILE A 93 -9.55 -2.00 -12.61
CA ILE A 93 -10.73 -2.31 -11.78
C ILE A 93 -11.95 -1.71 -12.46
N ILE A 94 -13.07 -2.42 -12.42
CA ILE A 94 -14.35 -1.97 -12.94
C ILE A 94 -15.33 -1.92 -11.76
N GLY A 95 -15.94 -0.75 -11.53
CA GLY A 95 -16.96 -0.61 -10.49
C GLY A 95 -18.20 -1.45 -10.78
N GLY A 96 -18.79 -2.04 -9.75
CA GLY A 96 -20.09 -2.71 -9.82
C GLY A 96 -21.25 -1.73 -9.93
N ASP A 97 -22.46 -2.17 -9.58
CA ASP A 97 -23.67 -1.36 -9.74
C ASP A 97 -23.69 -0.11 -8.85
N ASP A 98 -23.06 -0.18 -7.67
CA ASP A 98 -22.93 0.94 -6.72
C ASP A 98 -21.51 1.54 -6.70
N GLY A 99 -20.60 1.06 -7.56
CA GLY A 99 -19.19 1.43 -7.59
C GLY A 99 -18.34 0.67 -6.56
N ILE A 100 -17.05 0.98 -6.52
CA ILE A 100 -16.09 0.32 -5.64
C ILE A 100 -15.03 1.31 -5.15
N ASP A 101 -14.68 1.23 -3.88
CA ASP A 101 -13.68 2.07 -3.22
C ASP A 101 -12.47 1.20 -2.82
N VAL A 102 -11.31 1.51 -3.36
CA VAL A 102 -10.11 0.71 -3.17
C VAL A 102 -8.92 1.55 -2.73
N LEU A 103 -8.03 0.96 -1.95
CA LEU A 103 -6.69 1.48 -1.71
C LEU A 103 -5.73 0.79 -2.70
N ALA A 104 -4.98 1.56 -3.44
CA ALA A 104 -3.93 1.10 -4.35
C ALA A 104 -2.58 1.56 -3.82
N PHE A 105 -1.67 0.63 -3.61
CA PHE A 105 -0.33 0.88 -3.10
C PHE A 105 0.70 0.48 -4.15
N GLY A 106 1.72 1.31 -4.32
CA GLY A 106 2.82 1.05 -5.22
C GLY A 106 4.07 1.84 -4.87
N PRO A 107 5.26 1.36 -5.26
CA PRO A 107 6.47 2.16 -5.17
C PRO A 107 6.42 3.37 -6.10
N ARG A 108 7.34 4.31 -5.90
CA ARG A 108 7.53 5.51 -6.73
C ARG A 108 8.95 5.46 -7.28
N HIS A 109 9.12 4.69 -8.34
CA HIS A 109 10.42 4.63 -9.01
C HIS A 109 10.69 5.92 -9.80
N ASP A 110 11.94 6.38 -9.79
CA ASP A 110 12.37 7.54 -10.57
C ASP A 110 12.11 7.34 -12.07
N ILE A 111 12.23 6.10 -12.55
CA ILE A 111 11.91 5.71 -13.92
C ILE A 111 11.10 4.42 -13.88
N GLU A 112 9.86 4.49 -14.35
CA GLU A 112 8.97 3.35 -14.57
C GLU A 112 8.47 3.31 -16.00
N VAL A 113 8.39 2.12 -16.57
CA VAL A 113 7.80 1.90 -17.90
C VAL A 113 6.46 1.20 -17.75
N THR A 114 5.40 1.94 -18.03
CA THR A 114 4.03 1.43 -18.01
C THR A 114 3.60 1.12 -19.43
N HIS A 115 3.15 -0.11 -19.70
CA HIS A 115 2.66 -0.55 -20.97
C HIS A 115 1.13 -0.59 -20.96
N LEU A 116 0.51 0.02 -21.97
CA LEU A 116 -0.92 -0.02 -22.25
C LEU A 116 -1.13 -0.87 -23.51
N PRO A 117 -1.35 -2.19 -23.39
CA PRO A 117 -1.32 -3.09 -24.55
C PRO A 117 -2.49 -2.89 -25.51
N ARG A 118 -3.65 -2.43 -25.03
CA ARG A 118 -4.84 -2.23 -25.87
C ARG A 118 -4.61 -1.15 -26.93
N PRO A 119 -4.17 0.07 -26.58
CA PRO A 119 -3.81 1.08 -27.57
C PRO A 119 -2.38 0.91 -28.12
N GLY A 120 -1.58 -0.05 -27.65
CA GLY A 120 -0.21 -0.24 -28.11
C GLY A 120 0.73 0.91 -27.70
N VAL A 121 0.54 1.49 -26.52
CA VAL A 121 1.28 2.67 -26.03
C VAL A 121 2.15 2.29 -24.85
N VAL A 122 3.34 2.89 -24.80
CA VAL A 122 4.26 2.83 -23.66
C VAL A 122 4.39 4.23 -23.06
N ARG A 123 4.22 4.30 -21.73
CA ARG A 123 4.54 5.49 -20.94
C ARG A 123 5.87 5.24 -20.22
N VAL A 124 6.76 6.22 -20.27
CA VAL A 124 7.96 6.28 -19.41
C VAL A 124 7.71 7.36 -18.37
N GLY A 125 7.47 6.95 -17.12
CA GLY A 125 7.21 7.83 -15.99
C GLY A 125 8.48 8.23 -15.24
N GLY A 126 8.33 9.07 -14.23
CA GLY A 126 9.41 9.53 -13.35
C GLY A 126 9.91 10.92 -13.74
N VAL A 127 10.79 11.05 -14.69
CA VAL A 127 11.44 12.33 -15.00
C VAL A 127 10.64 13.19 -15.97
N ALA A 128 9.96 12.59 -16.91
CA ALA A 128 9.00 13.22 -17.81
C ALA A 128 8.26 12.16 -18.63
N THR A 129 7.03 12.44 -19.02
CA THR A 129 6.29 11.57 -19.91
C THR A 129 6.82 11.75 -21.34
N PHE A 130 7.59 10.79 -21.81
CA PHE A 130 8.04 10.76 -23.19
C PHE A 130 7.21 9.77 -23.98
N ILE A 131 6.17 10.26 -24.56
CA ILE A 131 5.58 9.59 -25.70
C ILE A 131 5.89 10.53 -26.88
N ALA A 132 6.25 9.99 -28.02
CA ALA A 132 6.42 10.77 -29.25
C ALA A 132 5.11 11.49 -29.70
N ASN A 133 4.10 11.47 -28.87
CA ASN A 133 2.80 12.09 -29.02
C ASN A 133 2.48 12.91 -27.76
N PRO A 134 2.13 14.21 -27.88
CA PRO A 134 1.83 15.09 -26.76
C PRO A 134 0.51 14.75 -26.04
N ARG A 135 -0.25 13.78 -26.51
CA ARG A 135 -1.51 13.36 -25.88
C ARG A 135 -1.23 12.51 -24.65
N HIS A 136 -2.01 12.72 -23.60
CA HIS A 136 -1.95 11.89 -22.39
C HIS A 136 -2.37 10.45 -22.73
N GLN A 137 -1.72 9.43 -22.09
CA GLN A 137 -1.96 8.01 -22.37
C GLN A 137 -3.42 7.59 -22.22
N TRP A 138 -4.19 8.22 -21.36
CA TRP A 138 -5.61 7.93 -21.17
C TRP A 138 -6.46 8.20 -22.42
N HIS A 139 -6.06 9.17 -23.26
CA HIS A 139 -6.75 9.38 -24.53
C HIS A 139 -6.67 8.19 -25.46
N PHE A 140 -5.54 7.48 -25.47
CA PHE A 140 -5.38 6.29 -26.29
C PHE A 140 -6.25 5.16 -25.78
N GLU A 141 -6.35 4.98 -24.45
CA GLU A 141 -7.24 3.97 -23.85
C GLU A 141 -8.72 4.35 -24.07
N ALA A 142 -9.08 5.62 -23.95
CA ALA A 142 -10.44 6.08 -24.26
C ALA A 142 -10.85 5.80 -25.71
N GLU A 143 -9.93 5.96 -26.66
CA GLU A 143 -10.15 5.62 -28.08
C GLU A 143 -10.26 4.11 -28.32
N ALA A 144 -9.55 3.29 -27.53
CA ALA A 144 -9.69 1.84 -27.58
C ALA A 144 -11.03 1.35 -27.00
N GLY A 145 -11.78 2.22 -26.31
CA GLY A 145 -13.05 1.92 -25.69
C GLY A 145 -12.94 1.09 -24.40
N PRO A 146 -14.05 0.64 -23.82
CA PRO A 146 -14.05 -0.16 -22.60
C PRO A 146 -13.35 -1.51 -22.80
N VAL A 147 -12.80 -2.08 -21.72
CA VAL A 147 -12.32 -3.47 -21.77
C VAL A 147 -13.51 -4.41 -21.94
N GLU A 148 -13.25 -5.54 -22.61
CA GLU A 148 -14.24 -6.60 -22.73
C GLU A 148 -14.52 -7.19 -21.35
N ARG A 149 -15.79 -7.20 -20.95
CA ARG A 149 -16.26 -7.74 -19.67
C ARG A 149 -16.76 -9.16 -19.91
N ALA A 150 -15.88 -10.13 -19.74
CA ALA A 150 -16.30 -11.51 -19.69
C ALA A 150 -17.06 -11.81 -18.38
N GLU A 151 -17.82 -12.90 -18.37
CA GLU A 151 -18.37 -13.40 -17.10
C GLU A 151 -17.24 -13.68 -16.11
N PRO A 152 -17.43 -13.33 -14.81
CA PRO A 152 -16.40 -13.57 -13.80
C PRO A 152 -16.02 -15.04 -13.73
N GLY A 153 -14.72 -15.29 -13.86
CA GLY A 153 -14.13 -16.62 -13.73
C GLY A 153 -13.71 -16.94 -12.27
N PRO A 154 -13.13 -18.12 -12.07
CA PRO A 154 -12.53 -18.47 -10.77
C PRO A 154 -11.47 -17.45 -10.35
N ARG A 155 -11.37 -17.22 -9.04
CA ARG A 155 -10.36 -16.32 -8.47
C ARG A 155 -8.95 -16.87 -8.80
N PRO A 156 -8.08 -16.08 -9.43
CA PRO A 156 -6.68 -16.44 -9.60
C PRO A 156 -5.92 -16.29 -8.28
N ALA A 157 -4.73 -16.90 -8.17
CA ALA A 157 -3.94 -16.90 -6.95
C ALA A 157 -3.50 -15.50 -6.45
N ASN A 158 -3.57 -14.48 -7.31
CA ASN A 158 -3.26 -13.10 -6.95
C ASN A 158 -4.50 -12.26 -6.56
N VAL A 159 -5.65 -12.91 -6.34
CA VAL A 159 -6.89 -12.31 -5.82
C VAL A 159 -7.39 -13.16 -4.65
N VAL A 160 -7.32 -12.64 -3.44
CA VAL A 160 -7.70 -13.35 -2.21
C VAL A 160 -8.55 -12.45 -1.32
N HIS A 161 -9.40 -13.04 -0.49
CA HIS A 161 -10.07 -12.31 0.57
C HIS A 161 -9.17 -12.24 1.81
N ILE A 162 -9.27 -11.16 2.59
CA ILE A 162 -8.42 -10.96 3.77
C ILE A 162 -8.54 -12.10 4.79
N ASP A 163 -9.72 -12.68 4.93
CA ASP A 163 -9.96 -13.79 5.85
C ASP A 163 -9.25 -15.09 5.43
N ASP A 164 -8.93 -15.23 4.13
CA ASP A 164 -8.17 -16.37 3.59
C ASP A 164 -6.65 -16.21 3.80
N VAL A 165 -6.18 -15.02 4.21
CA VAL A 165 -4.78 -14.79 4.54
C VAL A 165 -4.50 -15.27 5.96
N PRO A 166 -3.60 -16.26 6.17
CA PRO A 166 -3.33 -16.79 7.50
C PRO A 166 -2.86 -15.70 8.48
N GLY A 167 -3.50 -15.63 9.63
CA GLY A 167 -3.12 -14.77 10.75
C GLY A 167 -2.03 -15.42 11.62
N ALA A 168 -1.03 -14.66 12.00
CA ALA A 168 -0.07 -15.01 13.04
C ALA A 168 -0.48 -14.30 14.34
N GLU A 169 -0.80 -15.07 15.37
CA GLU A 169 -1.24 -14.54 16.66
C GLU A 169 -0.02 -14.23 17.55
N GLU A 170 0.00 -13.06 18.17
CA GLU A 170 0.86 -12.71 19.31
C GLU A 170 -0.05 -12.53 20.52
N ASP A 171 0.19 -13.34 21.58
CA ASP A 171 -0.62 -13.37 22.81
C ASP A 171 0.12 -12.80 24.03
N ARG A 172 1.26 -12.14 23.81
CA ARG A 172 2.05 -11.55 24.89
C ARG A 172 1.28 -10.40 25.54
N PRO A 173 1.18 -10.34 26.89
CA PRO A 173 0.45 -9.30 27.59
C PRO A 173 0.84 -7.88 27.18
N GLY A 174 -0.16 -7.09 26.69
CA GLY A 174 0.01 -5.72 26.20
C GLY A 174 0.52 -5.60 24.74
N TRP A 175 0.59 -6.77 24.01
CA TRP A 175 1.02 -6.86 22.63
C TRP A 175 0.13 -7.81 21.82
N GLU A 176 -1.04 -8.10 22.33
CA GLU A 176 -1.98 -9.02 21.72
C GLU A 176 -2.45 -8.49 20.37
N GLN A 177 -2.22 -9.25 19.31
CA GLN A 177 -2.62 -8.90 17.95
C GLN A 177 -2.66 -10.11 17.03
N ILE A 178 -3.28 -9.93 15.86
CA ILE A 178 -3.20 -10.84 14.73
C ILE A 178 -2.50 -10.10 13.58
N GLU A 179 -1.41 -10.67 13.06
CA GLU A 179 -0.74 -10.19 11.86
C GLU A 179 -1.09 -11.04 10.65
N ARG A 180 -1.60 -10.42 9.58
CA ARG A 180 -1.80 -11.07 8.27
C ARG A 180 -0.81 -10.52 7.27
N ARG A 181 0.19 -11.31 6.92
CA ARG A 181 1.29 -10.93 6.00
C ARG A 181 0.85 -11.09 4.55
N ILE A 182 0.04 -10.16 4.08
CA ILE A 182 -0.64 -10.15 2.79
C ILE A 182 0.37 -10.21 1.62
N GLY A 183 1.33 -9.28 1.58
CA GLY A 183 2.32 -9.22 0.51
C GLY A 183 3.06 -10.54 0.33
N ARG A 184 3.50 -11.14 1.44
CA ARG A 184 4.16 -12.45 1.42
C ARG A 184 3.24 -13.57 0.94
N HIS A 185 1.97 -13.56 1.35
CA HIS A 185 0.97 -14.55 0.92
C HIS A 185 0.72 -14.48 -0.58
N LEU A 186 0.66 -13.27 -1.14
CA LEU A 186 0.45 -13.02 -2.57
C LEU A 186 1.74 -13.13 -3.42
N GLY A 187 2.90 -13.30 -2.78
CA GLY A 187 4.19 -13.50 -3.45
C GLY A 187 4.88 -12.21 -3.86
N ALA A 188 4.59 -11.08 -3.20
CA ALA A 188 5.35 -9.84 -3.34
C ALA A 188 6.80 -10.04 -2.87
N ILE A 189 7.76 -9.41 -3.55
CA ILE A 189 9.21 -9.60 -3.34
C ILE A 189 9.88 -8.29 -2.95
N THR A 190 9.53 -7.20 -3.60
CA THR A 190 10.14 -5.88 -3.40
C THR A 190 9.34 -5.01 -2.45
N THR A 191 8.09 -5.40 -2.20
CA THR A 191 7.17 -4.69 -1.30
C THR A 191 6.57 -5.62 -0.27
N GLY A 192 6.12 -5.06 0.84
CA GLY A 192 5.41 -5.74 1.91
C GLY A 192 4.04 -5.12 2.16
N MET A 193 3.06 -5.94 2.49
CA MET A 193 1.78 -5.47 3.02
C MET A 193 1.37 -6.38 4.18
N THR A 194 1.00 -5.78 5.30
CA THR A 194 0.59 -6.50 6.51
C THR A 194 -0.62 -5.80 7.12
N LEU A 195 -1.68 -6.55 7.41
CA LEU A 195 -2.75 -6.09 8.28
C LEU A 195 -2.40 -6.48 9.71
N MET A 196 -2.39 -5.49 10.62
CA MET A 196 -2.24 -5.65 12.05
C MET A 196 -3.60 -5.39 12.71
N GLU A 197 -4.18 -6.42 13.33
CA GLU A 197 -5.42 -6.36 14.11
C GLU A 197 -5.03 -6.36 15.59
N VAL A 198 -4.85 -5.16 16.15
CA VAL A 198 -4.34 -4.94 17.52
C VAL A 198 -5.49 -4.98 18.52
N ALA A 199 -5.39 -5.85 19.53
CA ALA A 199 -6.41 -6.00 20.55
C ALA A 199 -6.60 -4.74 21.39
N PRO A 200 -7.78 -4.56 22.04
CA PRO A 200 -8.07 -3.41 22.89
C PRO A 200 -6.97 -3.11 23.92
N GLY A 201 -6.46 -1.87 23.92
CA GLY A 201 -5.41 -1.41 24.80
C GLY A 201 -4.00 -1.93 24.52
N ALA A 202 -3.83 -2.85 23.57
CA ALA A 202 -2.53 -3.42 23.22
C ALA A 202 -1.73 -2.50 22.29
N LYS A 203 -0.43 -2.82 22.10
CA LYS A 203 0.49 -2.14 21.21
C LYS A 203 0.75 -3.01 19.99
N SER A 204 0.90 -2.39 18.81
CA SER A 204 1.13 -3.12 17.56
C SER A 204 2.49 -3.82 17.53
N CYS A 205 3.54 -3.06 17.78
CA CYS A 205 4.93 -3.52 17.71
C CYS A 205 5.79 -2.69 18.67
N PRO A 206 7.00 -3.13 19.01
CA PRO A 206 7.93 -2.27 19.75
C PRO A 206 8.21 -0.97 19.00
N PHE A 207 8.28 0.14 19.73
CA PHE A 207 8.59 1.46 19.20
C PHE A 207 9.91 1.44 18.42
N HIS A 208 9.89 1.75 17.12
CA HIS A 208 11.04 1.57 16.24
C HIS A 208 11.02 2.51 15.04
N CYS A 209 12.16 2.59 14.36
CA CYS A 209 12.35 3.25 13.07
C CYS A 209 13.29 2.45 12.19
N HIS A 210 13.21 2.69 10.88
CA HIS A 210 13.98 1.99 9.86
C HIS A 210 15.09 2.85 9.28
N SER A 211 16.21 2.22 8.93
CA SER A 211 17.36 2.88 8.27
C SER A 211 17.18 2.98 6.76
N ALA A 212 16.57 1.98 6.15
CA ALA A 212 16.47 1.84 4.69
C ALA A 212 15.06 1.58 4.18
N GLU A 213 14.16 0.98 4.96
CA GLU A 213 12.78 0.75 4.56
C GLU A 213 11.90 1.98 4.82
N GLU A 214 11.09 2.33 3.84
CA GLU A 214 9.99 3.27 3.98
C GLU A 214 8.70 2.52 4.26
N GLU A 215 7.85 3.10 5.11
CA GLU A 215 6.56 2.52 5.46
C GLU A 215 5.44 3.54 5.29
N LEU A 216 4.29 3.06 4.79
CA LEU A 216 3.01 3.76 4.78
C LEU A 216 2.00 2.95 5.58
N PHE A 217 1.25 3.61 6.44
CA PHE A 217 0.21 2.98 7.25
C PHE A 217 -1.12 3.64 6.98
N VAL A 218 -2.18 2.84 6.96
CA VAL A 218 -3.57 3.32 6.89
C VAL A 218 -4.35 2.69 8.03
N VAL A 219 -5.00 3.50 8.84
CA VAL A 219 -5.96 3.01 9.84
C VAL A 219 -7.24 2.64 9.11
N LEU A 220 -7.63 1.36 9.19
CA LEU A 220 -8.85 0.84 8.55
C LEU A 220 -10.05 0.83 9.48
N ASP A 221 -9.84 0.45 10.76
CA ASP A 221 -10.91 0.33 11.74
C ASP A 221 -10.39 0.60 13.16
N GLY A 222 -11.29 0.96 14.07
CA GLY A 222 -11.01 1.28 15.46
C GLY A 222 -10.36 2.65 15.65
N GLU A 223 -10.12 3.00 16.90
CA GLU A 223 -9.45 4.23 17.30
C GLU A 223 -8.26 3.91 18.19
N GLY A 224 -7.28 4.82 18.24
CA GLY A 224 -6.11 4.60 19.07
C GLY A 224 -5.18 5.80 19.14
N THR A 225 -3.97 5.54 19.57
CA THR A 225 -2.89 6.53 19.67
C THR A 225 -1.71 6.09 18.80
N LEU A 226 -1.25 6.98 17.95
CA LEU A 226 0.07 6.88 17.31
C LEU A 226 1.09 7.58 18.21
N ARG A 227 2.10 6.84 18.68
CA ARG A 227 3.33 7.38 19.23
C ARG A 227 4.31 7.62 18.08
N LEU A 228 4.71 8.87 17.86
CA LEU A 228 5.58 9.29 16.76
C LEU A 228 6.69 10.19 17.31
N GLY A 229 7.91 9.66 17.43
CA GLY A 229 8.97 10.33 18.15
C GLY A 229 8.54 10.61 19.60
N ASP A 230 8.62 11.88 20.01
CA ASP A 230 8.21 12.33 21.34
C ASP A 230 6.71 12.72 21.42
N GLU A 231 6.00 12.70 20.29
CA GLU A 231 4.61 13.13 20.19
C GLU A 231 3.63 11.95 20.26
N ARG A 232 2.38 12.28 20.58
CA ARG A 232 1.25 11.35 20.56
C ARG A 232 0.09 11.97 19.81
N HIS A 233 -0.46 11.24 18.86
CA HIS A 233 -1.56 11.68 18.02
C HIS A 233 -2.71 10.68 18.12
N ALA A 234 -3.93 11.18 18.29
CA ALA A 234 -5.12 10.33 18.17
C ALA A 234 -5.28 9.91 16.70
N VAL A 235 -5.57 8.62 16.47
CA VAL A 235 -5.83 8.07 15.15
C VAL A 235 -7.16 7.35 15.10
N ARG A 236 -7.79 7.37 13.92
CA ARG A 236 -9.07 6.75 13.61
C ARG A 236 -9.08 6.32 12.13
N PRO A 237 -10.09 5.58 11.66
CA PRO A 237 -10.18 5.17 10.26
C PRO A 237 -9.97 6.34 9.30
N GLY A 238 -9.09 6.14 8.32
CA GLY A 238 -8.70 7.13 7.33
C GLY A 238 -7.41 7.88 7.61
N HIS A 239 -6.83 7.79 8.80
CA HIS A 239 -5.50 8.35 9.04
C HIS A 239 -4.43 7.57 8.28
N ILE A 240 -3.52 8.31 7.67
CA ILE A 240 -2.38 7.83 6.89
C ILE A 240 -1.12 8.33 7.55
N LEU A 241 -0.18 7.42 7.86
CA LEU A 241 1.14 7.74 8.37
C LEU A 241 2.19 7.40 7.31
N SER A 242 3.04 8.36 6.93
CA SER A 242 4.23 8.14 6.12
C SER A 242 5.48 8.13 6.98
N ARG A 243 6.30 7.11 6.84
CA ARG A 243 7.54 6.91 7.58
C ARG A 243 8.73 6.74 6.62
N PRO A 244 9.30 7.83 6.09
CA PRO A 244 10.49 7.76 5.26
C PRO A 244 11.67 7.14 6.02
N ALA A 245 12.47 6.34 5.32
CA ALA A 245 13.67 5.73 5.84
C ALA A 245 14.68 6.75 6.40
N GLY A 246 15.47 6.35 7.40
CA GLY A 246 16.59 7.13 7.91
C GLY A 246 16.24 8.38 8.74
N THR A 247 14.97 8.64 9.01
CA THR A 247 14.53 9.84 9.74
C THR A 247 14.83 9.82 11.24
N ARG A 248 15.15 8.64 11.79
CA ARG A 248 15.33 8.36 13.23
C ARG A 248 14.08 8.65 14.08
N ILE A 249 12.94 8.93 13.49
CA ILE A 249 11.69 9.16 14.21
C ILE A 249 10.96 7.81 14.31
N ALA A 250 11.00 7.21 15.48
CA ALA A 250 10.34 5.95 15.75
C ALA A 250 8.82 6.10 15.82
N HIS A 251 8.10 5.02 15.59
CA HIS A 251 6.64 4.98 15.61
C HIS A 251 6.12 3.71 16.28
N GLN A 252 4.89 3.78 16.78
CA GLN A 252 4.14 2.67 17.39
C GLN A 252 2.66 3.03 17.45
N PHE A 253 1.78 2.10 17.09
CA PHE A 253 0.35 2.24 17.34
C PHE A 253 -0.04 1.60 18.66
N ILE A 254 -1.01 2.19 19.35
CA ILE A 254 -1.60 1.71 20.59
C ILE A 254 -3.11 1.74 20.39
N ALA A 255 -3.74 0.58 20.44
CA ALA A 255 -5.18 0.47 20.26
C ALA A 255 -5.97 1.13 21.40
N GLY A 256 -7.12 1.68 21.09
CA GLY A 256 -8.13 2.13 22.06
C GLY A 256 -8.95 0.96 22.61
N ASP A 257 -10.09 1.30 23.18
CA ASP A 257 -10.94 0.34 23.91
C ASP A 257 -11.61 -0.71 23.00
N ASP A 258 -11.76 -0.42 21.70
CA ASP A 258 -12.40 -1.31 20.72
C ASP A 258 -11.39 -2.03 19.82
N GLY A 259 -10.07 -1.84 20.07
CA GLY A 259 -9.03 -2.37 19.20
C GLY A 259 -8.64 -1.39 18.09
N LEU A 260 -7.74 -1.83 17.19
CA LEU A 260 -7.25 -1.01 16.08
C LEU A 260 -6.78 -1.89 14.92
N ALA A 261 -7.32 -1.68 13.73
CA ALA A 261 -6.86 -2.34 12.51
C ALA A 261 -6.02 -1.36 11.67
N VAL A 262 -4.77 -1.72 11.42
CA VAL A 262 -3.81 -0.91 10.67
C VAL A 262 -3.24 -1.72 9.51
N LEU A 263 -3.39 -1.20 8.29
CA LEU A 263 -2.76 -1.74 7.11
C LEU A 263 -1.40 -1.05 6.92
N ALA A 264 -0.33 -1.83 6.99
CA ALA A 264 1.04 -1.38 6.75
C ALA A 264 1.48 -1.79 5.34
N TYR A 265 2.09 -0.87 4.61
CA TYR A 265 2.74 -1.10 3.32
C TYR A 265 4.18 -0.60 3.40
N SER A 266 5.13 -1.39 2.89
CA SER A 266 6.55 -1.04 2.93
C SER A 266 7.27 -1.46 1.65
N ASP A 267 8.39 -0.81 1.33
CA ASP A 267 9.40 -1.43 0.50
C ASP A 267 10.21 -2.45 1.33
N ILE A 268 10.90 -3.36 0.67
CA ILE A 268 11.73 -4.38 1.29
C ILE A 268 13.19 -4.14 0.92
N ASP A 269 14.01 -3.77 1.91
CA ASP A 269 15.46 -3.66 1.75
C ASP A 269 16.16 -4.70 2.63
N PRO A 270 16.93 -5.65 2.06
CA PRO A 270 17.64 -6.67 2.84
C PRO A 270 18.73 -6.09 3.74
N ASN A 271 19.15 -4.84 3.52
CA ASN A 271 20.15 -4.15 4.33
C ASN A 271 19.53 -3.27 5.41
N ASP A 272 18.20 -3.28 5.56
CA ASP A 272 17.54 -2.47 6.57
C ASP A 272 17.94 -2.84 7.99
N LEU A 273 18.05 -1.80 8.82
CA LEU A 273 18.25 -1.88 10.26
C LEU A 273 17.06 -1.25 10.96
N ALA A 274 16.29 -2.03 11.70
CA ALA A 274 15.26 -1.48 12.57
C ALA A 274 15.86 -1.18 13.95
N PHE A 275 15.82 0.10 14.37
CA PHE A 275 16.29 0.55 15.67
C PHE A 275 15.12 0.71 16.64
N TYR A 276 15.28 0.18 17.85
CA TYR A 276 14.30 0.18 18.94
C TYR A 276 14.81 1.06 20.11
N PRO A 277 14.50 2.36 20.16
CA PRO A 277 15.09 3.27 21.12
C PRO A 277 14.72 2.95 22.58
N ASP A 278 13.51 2.47 22.86
CA ASP A 278 13.10 2.14 24.23
C ASP A 278 13.92 0.99 24.86
N SER A 279 14.60 0.19 24.06
CA SER A 279 15.32 -1.00 24.54
C SER A 279 16.75 -1.09 24.03
N ASN A 280 17.24 -0.07 23.31
CA ASN A 280 18.57 -0.01 22.72
C ASN A 280 18.92 -1.28 21.94
N LYS A 281 18.02 -1.69 21.04
CA LYS A 281 18.21 -2.86 20.17
C LYS A 281 18.21 -2.45 18.72
N VAL A 282 18.90 -3.24 17.90
CA VAL A 282 18.86 -3.18 16.44
C VAL A 282 18.55 -4.56 15.89
N LYS A 283 17.60 -4.62 14.97
CA LYS A 283 17.37 -5.79 14.13
C LYS A 283 18.15 -5.64 12.83
N LEU A 284 19.01 -6.61 12.55
CA LEU A 284 19.73 -6.75 11.28
C LEU A 284 18.85 -7.62 10.37
N ARG A 285 18.11 -6.99 9.44
CA ARG A 285 17.06 -7.68 8.65
C ARG A 285 17.63 -8.84 7.84
N GLY A 286 18.68 -8.62 7.07
CA GLY A 286 19.25 -9.64 6.18
C GLY A 286 19.81 -10.86 6.89
N LEU A 287 20.12 -10.76 8.19
CA LEU A 287 20.60 -11.86 9.02
C LEU A 287 19.53 -12.42 9.97
N ASP A 288 18.40 -11.75 10.07
CA ASP A 288 17.34 -12.01 11.06
C ASP A 288 17.87 -12.09 12.51
N VAL A 289 18.81 -11.20 12.86
CA VAL A 289 19.47 -11.15 14.17
C VAL A 289 19.07 -9.88 14.89
N MET A 290 18.76 -10.00 16.19
CA MET A 290 18.55 -8.89 17.10
C MET A 290 19.75 -8.73 18.00
N ILE A 291 20.35 -7.54 18.03
CA ILE A 291 21.48 -7.21 18.91
C ILE A 291 21.14 -6.04 19.83
N ARG A 292 21.81 -5.96 20.98
CA ARG A 292 21.80 -4.78 21.84
C ARG A 292 22.92 -3.86 21.40
N VAL A 293 22.64 -2.55 21.33
CA VAL A 293 23.63 -1.54 20.93
C VAL A 293 23.83 -0.52 22.06
N GLU A 294 25.01 0.00 22.12
CA GLU A 294 25.37 1.15 22.93
C GLU A 294 25.77 2.28 21.98
N PRO A 295 24.99 3.37 21.89
CA PRO A 295 25.36 4.53 21.09
C PRO A 295 26.63 5.18 21.68
N LEU A 296 27.64 5.34 20.86
CA LEU A 296 28.88 5.99 21.22
C LEU A 296 28.99 7.35 20.52
N ASP A 297 29.80 8.25 21.10
CA ASP A 297 30.25 9.44 20.39
C ASP A 297 31.19 9.04 19.24
N TYR A 298 31.24 9.87 18.18
CA TYR A 298 32.10 9.60 17.03
C TYR A 298 33.58 9.44 17.39
N TRP A 299 34.04 10.13 18.44
CA TRP A 299 35.41 10.13 18.92
C TRP A 299 35.67 9.17 20.09
N ASP A 300 34.69 8.39 20.51
CA ASP A 300 34.86 7.46 21.61
C ASP A 300 35.90 6.39 21.29
N GLY A 301 37.02 6.41 22.04
CA GLY A 301 38.16 5.51 21.87
C GLY A 301 39.17 5.94 20.79
N GLU A 302 39.05 7.16 20.25
CA GLU A 302 39.97 7.72 19.25
C GLU A 302 40.94 8.77 19.87
N ASP A 303 41.61 8.44 20.98
CA ASP A 303 42.62 9.31 21.67
C ASP A 303 43.95 9.35 20.91
#